data_945b437e40e09c8c39dd3b694b6dfbbd
#
_entry.id   945b437e40e09c8c39dd3b694b6dfbbd
#
_cell.length_a   1.000
_cell.length_b   1.000
_cell.length_c   1.000
_cell.angle_alpha   90.00
_cell.angle_beta   90.00
_cell.angle_gamma   90.00
#
_symmetry.space_group_name_H-M   'P 1'
#
loop_
_entity.id
_entity.type
_entity.pdbx_description
1 polymer ?
#
loop_
_entity_poly.entity_id
_entity_poly.type
_entity_poly.pdbx_seq_one_letter_code
_entity_poly.pdbx_strand_id
1 'polypeptide(L)'
;MTIIRDKFNNSKAFFNTHKTKNLKFRKQQLKLLSKNIKNHENELLDALYKDLGKSKVEAYATEIGMLLKSIKLMRKELKNWSKTKQTDTPLYLFPTKSYIKKEPYGTVLIIGPFNYPVQLVFEPLIGAIAAGNTAIVKPSELTPHVAIVIRDIIEDTFDETYVSVVEGGIEETQTLLSLPFDYIFFTGSEKVGKIVYEAAARKLIPVTLEPVSYTHLRAHETDSY
;
A
#
# COMPACT_ATOMS: atom_id res chain seq x y z
N MET A 1 21.11 1.74 -6.29
CA MET A 1 20.44 0.99 -7.39
C MET A 1 20.44 -0.53 -7.15
N THR A 2 21.55 -1.16 -6.80
CA THR A 2 21.63 -2.63 -6.57
C THR A 2 20.68 -3.09 -5.47
N ILE A 3 20.69 -2.44 -4.29
CA ILE A 3 19.84 -2.80 -3.14
C ILE A 3 18.34 -2.83 -3.48
N ILE A 4 17.84 -1.83 -4.22
CA ILE A 4 16.40 -1.77 -4.60
C ILE A 4 16.03 -2.94 -5.53
N ARG A 5 16.91 -3.28 -6.47
CA ARG A 5 16.71 -4.44 -7.35
C ARG A 5 16.74 -5.76 -6.58
N ASP A 6 17.61 -5.87 -5.60
CA ASP A 6 17.70 -7.08 -4.76
C ASP A 6 16.45 -7.24 -3.91
N LYS A 7 15.95 -6.16 -3.28
CA LYS A 7 14.64 -6.16 -2.58
C LYS A 7 13.52 -6.62 -3.51
N PHE A 8 13.45 -6.09 -4.73
CA PHE A 8 12.44 -6.50 -5.70
C PHE A 8 12.55 -7.97 -6.10
N ASN A 9 13.75 -8.45 -6.41
CA ASN A 9 13.98 -9.84 -6.80
C ASN A 9 13.63 -10.81 -5.65
N ASN A 10 14.02 -10.47 -4.43
CA ASN A 10 13.69 -11.24 -3.23
C ASN A 10 12.18 -11.30 -2.99
N SER A 11 11.50 -10.17 -3.13
CA SER A 11 10.03 -10.08 -3.00
C SER A 11 9.31 -10.93 -4.06
N LYS A 12 9.80 -10.90 -5.30
CA LYS A 12 9.27 -11.73 -6.39
C LYS A 12 9.54 -13.22 -6.16
N ALA A 13 10.73 -13.57 -5.69
CA ALA A 13 11.07 -14.95 -5.31
C ALA A 13 10.16 -15.46 -4.17
N PHE A 14 9.92 -14.64 -3.15
CA PHE A 14 9.01 -15.01 -2.06
C PHE A 14 7.57 -15.21 -2.56
N PHE A 15 7.06 -14.32 -3.42
CA PHE A 15 5.74 -14.50 -4.03
C PHE A 15 5.61 -15.83 -4.75
N ASN A 16 6.64 -16.22 -5.51
CA ASN A 16 6.68 -17.46 -6.28
C ASN A 16 6.70 -18.74 -5.40
N THR A 17 6.97 -18.63 -4.11
CA THR A 17 6.80 -19.76 -3.16
C THR A 17 5.34 -20.11 -2.91
N HIS A 18 4.40 -19.25 -3.33
CA HIS A 18 2.96 -19.36 -3.08
C HIS A 18 2.53 -19.32 -1.60
N LYS A 19 3.45 -19.05 -0.67
CA LYS A 19 3.15 -18.93 0.77
C LYS A 19 2.05 -17.89 1.05
N THR A 20 2.03 -16.81 0.27
CA THR A 20 1.05 -15.73 0.37
C THR A 20 -0.37 -16.16 -0.03
N LYS A 21 -0.57 -17.25 -0.77
CA LYS A 21 -1.90 -17.78 -1.11
C LYS A 21 -2.62 -18.37 0.09
N ASN A 22 -1.89 -18.74 1.16
CA ASN A 22 -2.48 -19.32 2.35
C ASN A 22 -3.22 -18.27 3.20
N LEU A 23 -4.53 -18.47 3.43
CA LEU A 23 -5.35 -17.54 4.20
C LEU A 23 -4.95 -17.42 5.67
N LYS A 24 -4.43 -18.51 6.28
CA LYS A 24 -3.93 -18.47 7.67
C LYS A 24 -2.71 -17.57 7.76
N PHE A 25 -1.81 -17.67 6.78
CA PHE A 25 -0.62 -16.80 6.67
C PHE A 25 -1.05 -15.32 6.59
N ARG A 26 -1.94 -14.95 5.65
CA ARG A 26 -2.41 -13.57 5.49
C ARG A 26 -3.05 -13.02 6.77
N LYS A 27 -3.93 -13.81 7.42
CA LYS A 27 -4.57 -13.43 8.69
C LYS A 27 -3.56 -13.21 9.81
N GLN A 28 -2.49 -14.03 9.85
CA GLN A 28 -1.40 -13.90 10.81
C GLN A 28 -0.61 -12.62 10.56
N GLN A 29 -0.25 -12.31 9.30
CA GLN A 29 0.47 -11.10 8.94
C GLN A 29 -0.33 -9.83 9.31
N LEU A 30 -1.62 -9.79 8.99
CA LEU A 30 -2.51 -8.70 9.39
C LEU A 30 -2.65 -8.57 10.92
N LYS A 31 -2.60 -9.69 11.67
CA LYS A 31 -2.61 -9.65 13.14
C LYS A 31 -1.33 -9.03 13.69
N LEU A 32 -0.18 -9.42 13.15
CA LEU A 32 1.12 -8.88 13.54
C LEU A 32 1.21 -7.39 13.22
N LEU A 33 0.80 -6.96 12.04
CA LEU A 33 0.74 -5.55 11.66
C LEU A 33 -0.12 -4.74 12.64
N SER A 34 -1.32 -5.22 12.98
CA SER A 34 -2.18 -4.54 13.97
C SER A 34 -1.53 -4.43 15.35
N LYS A 35 -0.75 -5.44 15.76
CA LYS A 35 -0.02 -5.41 17.03
C LYS A 35 1.09 -4.37 16.99
N ASN A 36 1.89 -4.35 15.93
CA ASN A 36 3.05 -3.47 15.83
C ASN A 36 2.65 -2.00 15.58
N ILE A 37 1.59 -1.72 14.83
CA ILE A 37 1.02 -0.36 14.76
C ILE A 37 0.65 0.14 16.18
N LYS A 38 0.07 -0.71 17.04
CA LYS A 38 -0.24 -0.32 18.43
C LYS A 38 1.00 -0.15 19.29
N ASN A 39 2.01 -0.99 19.11
CA ASN A 39 3.25 -0.88 19.87
C ASN A 39 3.98 0.45 19.57
N HIS A 40 3.94 0.90 18.29
CA HIS A 40 4.55 2.15 17.83
C HIS A 40 3.58 3.34 17.83
N GLU A 41 2.41 3.25 18.50
CA GLU A 41 1.39 4.32 18.47
C GLU A 41 1.95 5.67 18.94
N ASN A 42 2.67 5.70 20.06
CA ASN A 42 3.25 6.94 20.56
C ASN A 42 4.31 7.53 19.63
N GLU A 43 5.13 6.69 19.02
CA GLU A 43 6.15 7.10 18.05
C GLU A 43 5.51 7.69 16.79
N LEU A 44 4.43 7.07 16.31
CA LEU A 44 3.64 7.60 15.19
C LEU A 44 3.02 8.95 15.51
N LEU A 45 2.42 9.11 16.71
CA LEU A 45 1.82 10.36 17.14
C LEU A 45 2.85 11.48 17.23
N ASP A 46 4.03 11.19 17.79
CA ASP A 46 5.11 12.15 17.93
C ASP A 46 5.74 12.50 16.55
N ALA A 47 5.89 11.52 15.65
CA ALA A 47 6.38 11.75 14.30
C ALA A 47 5.40 12.60 13.47
N LEU A 48 4.10 12.32 13.54
CA LEU A 48 3.05 13.11 12.88
C LEU A 48 2.98 14.55 13.40
N TYR A 49 3.24 14.75 14.68
CA TYR A 49 3.36 16.10 15.22
C TYR A 49 4.61 16.82 14.71
N LYS A 50 5.77 16.15 14.66
CA LYS A 50 7.02 16.73 14.16
C LYS A 50 6.96 17.11 12.69
N ASP A 51 6.41 16.25 11.86
CA ASP A 51 6.39 16.47 10.40
C ASP A 51 5.23 17.38 9.94
N LEU A 52 4.05 17.29 10.60
CA LEU A 52 2.82 17.91 10.11
C LEU A 52 2.08 18.78 11.13
N GLY A 53 2.58 18.85 12.39
CA GLY A 53 1.92 19.59 13.46
C GLY A 53 0.57 19.00 13.90
N LYS A 54 0.25 17.75 13.52
CA LYS A 54 -1.02 17.10 13.88
C LYS A 54 -1.10 16.87 15.37
N SER A 55 -2.24 17.26 15.99
CA SER A 55 -2.51 16.93 17.39
C SER A 55 -2.65 15.41 17.57
N LYS A 56 -2.40 14.91 18.78
CA LYS A 56 -2.53 13.46 19.07
C LYS A 56 -3.94 12.93 18.75
N VAL A 57 -4.97 13.71 19.03
CA VAL A 57 -6.37 13.32 18.76
C VAL A 57 -6.63 13.25 17.25
N GLU A 58 -6.19 14.23 16.51
CA GLU A 58 -6.33 14.25 15.04
C GLU A 58 -5.55 13.10 14.39
N ALA A 59 -4.27 12.96 14.74
CA ALA A 59 -3.40 11.91 14.22
C ALA A 59 -3.97 10.50 14.50
N TYR A 60 -4.47 10.26 15.71
CA TYR A 60 -5.09 8.98 16.03
C TYR A 60 -6.39 8.76 15.24
N ALA A 61 -7.28 9.75 15.22
CA ALA A 61 -8.60 9.59 14.61
C ALA A 61 -8.54 9.44 13.09
N THR A 62 -7.65 10.19 12.43
CA THR A 62 -7.59 10.23 10.96
C THR A 62 -6.61 9.22 10.35
N GLU A 63 -5.62 8.75 11.12
CA GLU A 63 -4.61 7.85 10.59
C GLU A 63 -4.58 6.49 11.30
N ILE A 64 -4.34 6.44 12.60
CA ILE A 64 -4.09 5.17 13.31
C ILE A 64 -5.37 4.38 13.55
N GLY A 65 -6.40 5.02 14.10
CA GLY A 65 -7.66 4.37 14.47
C GLY A 65 -8.40 3.77 13.27
N MET A 66 -8.33 4.44 12.12
CA MET A 66 -8.91 3.94 10.87
C MET A 66 -8.22 2.66 10.40
N LEU A 67 -6.88 2.61 10.45
CA LEU A 67 -6.11 1.42 10.06
C LEU A 67 -6.45 0.20 10.93
N LEU A 68 -6.53 0.39 12.25
CA LEU A 68 -6.87 -0.70 13.17
C LEU A 68 -8.27 -1.26 12.89
N LYS A 69 -9.23 -0.39 12.52
CA LYS A 69 -10.57 -0.78 12.10
C LYS A 69 -10.55 -1.53 10.77
N SER A 70 -9.78 -1.06 9.80
CA SER A 70 -9.62 -1.69 8.49
C SER A 70 -8.99 -3.08 8.61
N ILE A 71 -7.92 -3.24 9.37
CA ILE A 71 -7.29 -4.55 9.62
C ILE A 71 -8.29 -5.53 10.26
N LYS A 72 -9.10 -5.07 11.22
CA LYS A 72 -10.13 -5.90 11.88
C LYS A 72 -11.16 -6.38 10.86
N LEU A 73 -11.64 -5.50 9.99
CA LEU A 73 -12.60 -5.82 8.92
C LEU A 73 -11.99 -6.82 7.92
N MET A 74 -10.78 -6.53 7.41
CA MET A 74 -10.08 -7.42 6.48
C MET A 74 -9.90 -8.82 7.04
N ARG A 75 -9.46 -8.95 8.29
CA ARG A 75 -9.28 -10.26 8.94
C ARG A 75 -10.58 -11.03 9.10
N LYS A 76 -11.69 -10.33 9.35
CA LYS A 76 -13.03 -10.94 9.48
C LYS A 76 -13.52 -11.46 8.12
N GLU A 77 -13.46 -10.61 7.11
CA GLU A 77 -14.09 -10.88 5.81
C GLU A 77 -13.18 -11.63 4.82
N LEU A 78 -11.88 -11.75 5.08
CA LEU A 78 -10.90 -12.36 4.17
C LEU A 78 -11.34 -13.72 3.62
N LYS A 79 -11.92 -14.59 4.47
CA LYS A 79 -12.40 -15.91 4.05
C LYS A 79 -13.56 -15.79 3.06
N ASN A 80 -14.48 -14.85 3.27
CA ASN A 80 -15.64 -14.64 2.40
C ASN A 80 -15.20 -14.08 1.05
N TRP A 81 -14.32 -13.07 1.06
CA TRP A 81 -13.83 -12.44 -0.16
C TRP A 81 -12.95 -13.35 -1.01
N SER A 82 -12.29 -14.32 -0.40
CA SER A 82 -11.41 -15.28 -1.09
C SER A 82 -12.13 -16.52 -1.61
N LYS A 83 -13.45 -16.64 -1.40
CA LYS A 83 -14.22 -17.78 -1.91
C LYS A 83 -14.27 -17.77 -3.43
N THR A 84 -14.02 -18.93 -4.02
CA THR A 84 -14.35 -19.18 -5.42
C THR A 84 -15.87 -19.13 -5.59
N LYS A 85 -16.36 -18.40 -6.59
CA LYS A 85 -17.79 -18.28 -6.90
C LYS A 85 -18.07 -19.05 -8.17
N GLN A 86 -19.05 -19.95 -8.12
CA GLN A 86 -19.59 -20.54 -9.34
C GLN A 86 -20.39 -19.47 -10.09
N THR A 87 -20.28 -19.47 -11.40
CA THR A 87 -21.05 -18.61 -12.32
C THR A 87 -21.78 -19.45 -13.35
N ASP A 88 -22.70 -18.85 -14.09
CA ASP A 88 -23.47 -19.53 -15.12
C ASP A 88 -22.54 -20.08 -16.20
N THR A 89 -22.84 -21.28 -16.62
CA THR A 89 -22.10 -21.97 -17.70
C THR A 89 -23.05 -22.15 -18.89
N PRO A 90 -22.71 -21.66 -20.06
CA PRO A 90 -23.52 -21.87 -21.25
C PRO A 90 -23.81 -23.35 -21.50
N LEU A 91 -25.02 -23.67 -21.96
CA LEU A 91 -25.47 -25.06 -22.14
C LEU A 91 -24.60 -25.86 -23.09
N TYR A 92 -24.02 -25.22 -24.10
CA TYR A 92 -23.15 -25.90 -25.06
C TYR A 92 -21.80 -26.35 -24.46
N LEU A 93 -21.48 -25.92 -23.23
CA LEU A 93 -20.29 -26.38 -22.48
C LEU A 93 -20.63 -27.51 -21.50
N PHE A 94 -21.87 -28.00 -21.48
CA PHE A 94 -22.24 -29.13 -20.62
C PHE A 94 -21.33 -30.35 -20.91
N PRO A 95 -20.83 -31.08 -19.87
CA PRO A 95 -21.14 -31.00 -18.42
C PRO A 95 -20.13 -30.15 -17.59
N THR A 96 -19.51 -29.15 -18.16
CA THR A 96 -18.51 -28.30 -17.45
C THR A 96 -19.15 -27.35 -16.43
N LYS A 97 -18.33 -26.80 -15.56
CA LYS A 97 -18.75 -25.77 -14.59
C LYS A 97 -17.78 -24.59 -14.65
N SER A 98 -18.32 -23.38 -14.62
CA SER A 98 -17.56 -22.13 -14.66
C SER A 98 -17.41 -21.51 -13.28
N TYR A 99 -16.24 -20.92 -13.00
CA TYR A 99 -15.95 -20.32 -11.70
C TYR A 99 -15.18 -19.02 -11.86
N ILE A 100 -15.41 -18.09 -10.92
CA ILE A 100 -14.59 -16.90 -10.73
C ILE A 100 -13.73 -17.13 -9.51
N LYS A 101 -12.40 -17.10 -9.70
CA LYS A 101 -11.40 -17.22 -8.64
C LYS A 101 -10.57 -15.96 -8.59
N LYS A 102 -10.41 -15.37 -7.40
CA LYS A 102 -9.57 -14.20 -7.18
C LYS A 102 -8.13 -14.65 -6.96
N GLU A 103 -7.21 -14.07 -7.70
CA GLU A 103 -5.77 -14.32 -7.56
C GLU A 103 -5.05 -13.00 -7.22
N PRO A 104 -3.94 -13.04 -6.47
CA PRO A 104 -3.10 -11.87 -6.24
C PRO A 104 -2.40 -11.45 -7.53
N TYR A 105 -2.10 -10.16 -7.66
CA TYR A 105 -1.30 -9.65 -8.77
C TYR A 105 0.13 -10.19 -8.76
N GLY A 106 0.80 -10.14 -7.62
CA GLY A 106 2.21 -10.50 -7.49
C GLY A 106 2.97 -9.64 -6.51
N THR A 107 4.07 -9.05 -6.96
CA THR A 107 4.86 -8.07 -6.21
C THR A 107 4.36 -6.68 -6.55
N VAL A 108 3.85 -5.94 -5.55
CA VAL A 108 3.24 -4.63 -5.74
C VAL A 108 4.13 -3.51 -5.20
N LEU A 109 4.07 -2.35 -5.84
CA LEU A 109 4.68 -1.11 -5.36
C LEU A 109 3.60 -0.20 -4.76
N ILE A 110 3.86 0.33 -3.56
CA ILE A 110 2.99 1.28 -2.88
C ILE A 110 3.77 2.56 -2.64
N ILE A 111 3.35 3.67 -3.24
CA ILE A 111 3.96 4.99 -3.07
C ILE A 111 2.97 5.86 -2.31
N GLY A 112 3.35 6.28 -1.10
CA GLY A 112 2.52 7.09 -0.21
C GLY A 112 2.79 8.58 -0.30
N PRO A 113 1.79 9.42 0.07
CA PRO A 113 1.88 10.87 0.09
C PRO A 113 2.37 11.38 1.44
N PHE A 114 2.53 12.71 1.55
CA PHE A 114 2.96 13.35 2.80
C PHE A 114 1.81 13.81 3.71
N ASN A 115 0.59 14.01 3.19
CA ASN A 115 -0.52 14.64 3.95
C ASN A 115 -1.20 13.73 4.97
N TYR A 116 -1.37 12.45 4.66
CA TYR A 116 -1.81 11.37 5.54
C TYR A 116 -0.84 10.19 5.39
N PRO A 117 0.42 10.38 5.79
CA PRO A 117 1.50 9.47 5.43
C PRO A 117 1.37 8.08 6.04
N VAL A 118 0.75 7.94 7.21
CA VAL A 118 0.54 6.65 7.86
C VAL A 118 -0.63 5.92 7.24
N GLN A 119 -1.80 6.56 7.15
CA GLN A 119 -3.01 5.94 6.64
C GLN A 119 -2.87 5.55 5.16
N LEU A 120 -2.40 6.47 4.32
CA LEU A 120 -2.35 6.25 2.87
C LEU A 120 -1.16 5.37 2.41
N VAL A 121 -0.29 4.98 3.33
CA VAL A 121 0.71 3.92 3.13
C VAL A 121 0.19 2.57 3.60
N PHE A 122 -0.34 2.49 4.84
CA PHE A 122 -0.74 1.21 5.40
C PHE A 122 -2.08 0.70 4.85
N GLU A 123 -3.03 1.55 4.47
CA GLU A 123 -4.32 1.08 3.93
C GLU A 123 -4.16 0.26 2.65
N PRO A 124 -3.42 0.72 1.61
CA PRO A 124 -3.14 -0.11 0.44
C PRO A 124 -2.27 -1.33 0.78
N LEU A 125 -1.35 -1.24 1.75
CA LEU A 125 -0.57 -2.39 2.20
C LEU A 125 -1.46 -3.46 2.85
N ILE A 126 -2.42 -3.08 3.70
CA ILE A 126 -3.42 -3.98 4.28
C ILE A 126 -4.20 -4.70 3.17
N GLY A 127 -4.62 -3.97 2.14
CA GLY A 127 -5.27 -4.53 0.96
C GLY A 127 -4.38 -5.51 0.19
N ALA A 128 -3.11 -5.16 -0.03
CA ALA A 128 -2.13 -6.00 -0.71
C ALA A 128 -1.88 -7.32 0.03
N ILE A 129 -1.68 -7.27 1.35
CA ILE A 129 -1.53 -8.43 2.23
C ILE A 129 -2.79 -9.31 2.20
N ALA A 130 -3.96 -8.70 2.32
CA ALA A 130 -5.24 -9.41 2.29
C ALA A 130 -5.46 -10.12 0.95
N ALA A 131 -5.08 -9.50 -0.16
CA ALA A 131 -5.15 -10.11 -1.50
C ALA A 131 -4.11 -11.23 -1.71
N GLY A 132 -3.00 -11.24 -0.95
CA GLY A 132 -1.94 -12.26 -1.05
C GLY A 132 -0.77 -11.83 -1.93
N ASN A 133 -0.55 -10.53 -2.07
CA ASN A 133 0.61 -9.97 -2.74
C ASN A 133 1.82 -9.89 -1.79
N THR A 134 3.00 -9.74 -2.35
CA THR A 134 4.18 -9.16 -1.68
C THR A 134 4.22 -7.66 -1.99
N ALA A 135 4.92 -6.86 -1.19
CA ALA A 135 4.90 -5.42 -1.37
C ALA A 135 6.25 -4.76 -1.13
N ILE A 136 6.55 -3.72 -1.91
CA ILE A 136 7.58 -2.74 -1.60
C ILE A 136 6.88 -1.41 -1.36
N VAL A 137 7.18 -0.80 -0.22
CA VAL A 137 6.55 0.45 0.24
C VAL A 137 7.56 1.59 0.12
N LYS A 138 7.15 2.69 -0.49
CA LYS A 138 7.91 3.93 -0.51
C LYS A 138 7.12 5.04 0.18
N PRO A 139 7.40 5.35 1.45
CA PRO A 139 6.82 6.51 2.12
C PRO A 139 7.34 7.81 1.51
N SER A 140 6.67 8.92 1.83
CA SER A 140 7.09 10.24 1.34
C SER A 140 8.36 10.73 2.06
N GLU A 141 9.29 11.26 1.30
CA GLU A 141 10.48 11.95 1.80
C GLU A 141 10.18 13.29 2.48
N LEU A 142 8.98 13.83 2.26
CA LEU A 142 8.53 15.10 2.87
C LEU A 142 8.07 14.93 4.32
N THR A 143 7.92 13.70 4.80
CA THR A 143 7.59 13.36 6.19
C THR A 143 8.62 12.38 6.75
N PRO A 144 9.87 12.83 6.97
CA PRO A 144 10.98 11.95 7.27
C PRO A 144 10.86 11.23 8.62
N HIS A 145 10.31 11.88 9.66
CA HIS A 145 10.10 11.23 10.96
C HIS A 145 9.05 10.12 10.85
N VAL A 146 7.97 10.36 10.12
CA VAL A 146 6.93 9.35 9.88
C VAL A 146 7.48 8.21 9.03
N ALA A 147 8.29 8.50 8.00
CA ALA A 147 8.88 7.48 7.15
C ALA A 147 9.75 6.48 7.95
N ILE A 148 10.54 6.98 8.91
CA ILE A 148 11.34 6.16 9.82
C ILE A 148 10.43 5.21 10.63
N VAL A 149 9.36 5.71 11.25
CA VAL A 149 8.47 4.88 12.06
C VAL A 149 7.71 3.86 11.19
N ILE A 150 7.31 4.22 9.97
CA ILE A 150 6.72 3.28 9.00
C ILE A 150 7.70 2.15 8.68
N ARG A 151 8.98 2.47 8.43
CA ARG A 151 10.03 1.46 8.21
C ARG A 151 10.13 0.53 9.41
N ASP A 152 10.27 1.07 10.61
CA ASP A 152 10.47 0.30 11.84
C ASP A 152 9.26 -0.64 12.09
N ILE A 153 8.03 -0.17 11.89
CA ILE A 153 6.83 -1.02 11.97
C ILE A 153 6.87 -2.15 10.94
N ILE A 154 7.28 -1.88 9.71
CA ILE A 154 7.32 -2.88 8.64
C ILE A 154 8.42 -3.92 8.93
N GLU A 155 9.61 -3.51 9.34
CA GLU A 155 10.73 -4.38 9.68
C GLU A 155 10.44 -5.24 10.91
N ASP A 156 9.77 -4.70 11.94
CA ASP A 156 9.32 -5.45 13.11
C ASP A 156 8.18 -6.44 12.82
N THR A 157 7.46 -6.23 11.71
CA THR A 157 6.27 -7.03 11.39
C THR A 157 6.56 -8.13 10.41
N PHE A 158 7.37 -7.87 9.38
CA PHE A 158 7.48 -8.71 8.21
C PHE A 158 8.93 -9.13 7.93
N ASP A 159 9.05 -10.29 7.32
CA ASP A 159 10.27 -10.68 6.63
C ASP A 159 10.51 -9.71 5.45
N GLU A 160 11.74 -9.21 5.28
CA GLU A 160 12.09 -8.23 4.25
C GLU A 160 11.79 -8.74 2.83
N THR A 161 11.82 -10.05 2.63
CA THR A 161 11.47 -10.68 1.35
C THR A 161 9.97 -10.65 1.06
N TYR A 162 9.14 -10.47 2.10
CA TYR A 162 7.69 -10.41 1.97
C TYR A 162 7.17 -8.98 1.81
N VAL A 163 7.53 -8.10 2.74
CA VAL A 163 7.23 -6.66 2.68
C VAL A 163 8.48 -5.89 3.07
N SER A 164 8.90 -4.96 2.23
CA SER A 164 10.07 -4.12 2.50
C SER A 164 9.78 -2.65 2.24
N VAL A 165 10.65 -1.79 2.78
CA VAL A 165 10.58 -0.34 2.62
C VAL A 165 11.78 0.14 1.80
N VAL A 166 11.53 1.13 0.96
CA VAL A 166 12.55 1.93 0.28
C VAL A 166 12.31 3.39 0.62
N GLU A 167 13.18 3.93 1.46
CA GLU A 167 13.22 5.37 1.74
C GLU A 167 14.02 6.08 0.64
N GLY A 168 13.78 7.35 0.44
CA GLY A 168 14.49 8.18 -0.52
C GLY A 168 13.57 9.10 -1.33
N GLY A 169 14.14 9.81 -2.27
CA GLY A 169 13.46 10.83 -3.05
C GLY A 169 13.14 10.40 -4.49
N ILE A 170 13.45 11.31 -5.40
CA ILE A 170 13.13 11.15 -6.84
C ILE A 170 13.93 10.00 -7.46
N GLU A 171 15.22 9.84 -7.12
CA GLU A 171 16.08 8.82 -7.73
C GLU A 171 15.63 7.41 -7.37
N GLU A 172 15.29 7.16 -6.09
CA GLU A 172 14.76 5.89 -5.63
C GLU A 172 13.41 5.60 -6.28
N THR A 173 12.55 6.62 -6.38
CA THR A 173 11.24 6.50 -7.04
C THR A 173 11.40 6.13 -8.52
N GLN A 174 12.31 6.79 -9.23
CA GLN A 174 12.59 6.45 -10.65
C GLN A 174 13.16 5.04 -10.79
N THR A 175 14.05 4.63 -9.86
CA THR A 175 14.59 3.28 -9.83
C THR A 175 13.48 2.26 -9.62
N LEU A 176 12.57 2.47 -8.65
CA LEU A 176 11.41 1.61 -8.41
C LEU A 176 10.50 1.54 -9.65
N LEU A 177 10.15 2.67 -10.25
CA LEU A 177 9.33 2.73 -11.46
C LEU A 177 9.99 2.06 -12.68
N SER A 178 11.32 1.91 -12.67
CA SER A 178 12.04 1.15 -13.71
C SER A 178 11.86 -0.36 -13.60
N LEU A 179 11.41 -0.90 -12.46
CA LEU A 179 11.26 -2.33 -12.22
C LEU A 179 9.89 -2.86 -12.72
N PRO A 180 9.82 -4.14 -13.10
CA PRO A 180 8.58 -4.75 -13.61
C PRO A 180 7.69 -5.26 -12.48
N PHE A 181 7.13 -4.35 -11.69
CA PHE A 181 6.10 -4.68 -10.71
C PHE A 181 4.85 -5.27 -11.38
N ASP A 182 4.10 -6.05 -10.63
CA ASP A 182 2.84 -6.64 -11.12
C ASP A 182 1.65 -5.70 -10.87
N TYR A 183 1.82 -4.67 -10.04
CA TYR A 183 0.83 -3.62 -9.75
C TYR A 183 1.48 -2.43 -9.07
N ILE A 184 0.99 -1.21 -9.32
CA ILE A 184 1.43 0.02 -8.66
C ILE A 184 0.23 0.71 -8.03
N PHE A 185 0.32 1.05 -6.74
CA PHE A 185 -0.60 1.93 -6.05
C PHE A 185 0.12 3.24 -5.72
N PHE A 186 -0.42 4.34 -6.17
CA PHE A 186 0.15 5.67 -5.98
C PHE A 186 -0.89 6.62 -5.41
N THR A 187 -0.53 7.30 -4.32
CA THR A 187 -1.26 8.46 -3.80
C THR A 187 -0.33 9.66 -3.76
N GLY A 188 -0.75 10.79 -4.35
CA GLY A 188 0.08 11.99 -4.39
C GLY A 188 -0.44 13.04 -5.37
N SER A 189 0.44 13.96 -5.81
CA SER A 189 0.04 15.01 -6.74
C SER A 189 -0.30 14.48 -8.14
N GLU A 190 -1.21 15.16 -8.84
CA GLU A 190 -1.55 14.83 -10.23
C GLU A 190 -0.32 14.80 -11.15
N LYS A 191 0.60 15.75 -10.96
CA LYS A 191 1.85 15.83 -11.75
C LYS A 191 2.69 14.56 -11.61
N VAL A 192 2.90 14.07 -10.39
CA VAL A 192 3.67 12.84 -10.15
C VAL A 192 2.86 11.62 -10.59
N GLY A 193 1.54 11.63 -10.39
CA GLY A 193 0.65 10.58 -10.86
C GLY A 193 0.75 10.33 -12.37
N LYS A 194 0.86 11.39 -13.18
CA LYS A 194 1.10 11.27 -14.63
C LYS A 194 2.42 10.54 -14.94
N ILE A 195 3.50 10.89 -14.24
CA ILE A 195 4.80 10.23 -14.39
C ILE A 195 4.71 8.73 -14.03
N VAL A 196 4.05 8.40 -12.92
CA VAL A 196 3.82 7.01 -12.50
C VAL A 196 3.00 6.27 -13.55
N TYR A 197 1.93 6.89 -14.05
CA TYR A 197 1.07 6.29 -15.08
C TYR A 197 1.82 6.00 -16.37
N GLU A 198 2.61 6.96 -16.87
CA GLU A 198 3.44 6.77 -18.05
C GLU A 198 4.46 5.64 -17.88
N ALA A 199 5.12 5.57 -16.72
CA ALA A 199 6.08 4.50 -16.44
C ALA A 199 5.40 3.13 -16.38
N ALA A 200 4.20 3.03 -15.79
CA ALA A 200 3.40 1.82 -15.73
C ALA A 200 2.89 1.40 -17.13
N ALA A 201 2.37 2.35 -17.91
CA ALA A 201 1.82 2.11 -19.25
C ALA A 201 2.86 1.52 -20.20
N ARG A 202 4.10 1.97 -20.16
CA ARG A 202 5.20 1.43 -20.99
C ARG A 202 5.46 -0.07 -20.76
N LYS A 203 5.03 -0.61 -19.64
CA LYS A 203 5.22 -2.01 -19.24
C LYS A 203 3.91 -2.78 -19.09
N LEU A 204 2.78 -2.14 -19.41
CA LEU A 204 1.43 -2.67 -19.21
C LEU A 204 1.15 -3.08 -17.74
N ILE A 205 1.74 -2.36 -16.78
CA ILE A 205 1.52 -2.61 -15.37
C ILE A 205 0.19 -1.95 -14.97
N PRO A 206 -0.76 -2.69 -14.39
CA PRO A 206 -1.97 -2.09 -13.84
C PRO A 206 -1.64 -1.16 -12.68
N VAL A 207 -2.32 0.00 -12.63
CA VAL A 207 -2.05 1.05 -11.66
C VAL A 207 -3.36 1.62 -11.09
N THR A 208 -3.37 1.87 -9.78
CA THR A 208 -4.34 2.76 -9.13
C THR A 208 -3.66 4.08 -8.81
N LEU A 209 -4.25 5.16 -9.27
CA LEU A 209 -3.83 6.52 -8.96
C LEU A 209 -4.91 7.16 -8.10
N GLU A 210 -4.51 7.64 -6.92
CA GLU A 210 -5.34 8.45 -6.03
C GLU A 210 -4.76 9.87 -6.00
N PRO A 211 -5.08 10.70 -7.02
CA PRO A 211 -4.56 12.04 -7.07
C PRO A 211 -5.20 12.88 -5.98
N VAL A 212 -4.39 13.41 -5.06
CA VAL A 212 -4.84 14.39 -4.09
C VAL A 212 -4.96 15.71 -4.80
N SER A 213 -6.20 16.15 -5.09
CA SER A 213 -6.47 17.44 -5.69
C SER A 213 -6.23 18.55 -4.68
N TYR A 214 -5.10 19.22 -4.77
CA TYR A 214 -4.96 20.56 -4.20
C TYR A 214 -5.57 21.55 -5.20
N THR A 215 -6.88 21.73 -5.15
CA THR A 215 -7.48 22.94 -5.66
C THR A 215 -6.99 24.08 -4.79
N HIS A 216 -6.03 24.86 -5.27
CA HIS A 216 -5.78 26.19 -4.73
C HIS A 216 -7.06 27.00 -4.98
N LEU A 217 -7.89 27.12 -3.97
CA LEU A 217 -8.84 28.21 -3.90
C LEU A 217 -7.98 29.47 -3.78
N ARG A 218 -7.67 30.12 -4.91
CA ARG A 218 -7.29 31.54 -4.89
C ARG A 218 -8.51 32.25 -4.38
N ALA A 219 -8.45 32.71 -3.12
CA ALA A 219 -9.36 33.75 -2.67
C ALA A 219 -9.16 34.93 -3.64
N HIS A 220 -10.16 35.26 -4.43
CA HIS A 220 -10.19 36.54 -5.09
C HIS A 220 -10.29 37.58 -3.97
N GLU A 221 -9.25 38.36 -3.79
CA GLU A 221 -9.33 39.61 -3.06
C GLU A 221 -10.42 40.41 -3.77
N THR A 222 -11.55 40.58 -3.11
CA THR A 222 -12.54 41.54 -3.50
C THR A 222 -11.94 42.90 -3.21
N ASP A 223 -11.46 43.58 -4.25
CA ASP A 223 -11.16 44.99 -4.17
C ASP A 223 -12.43 45.70 -3.71
N SER A 224 -12.37 46.20 -2.47
CA SER A 224 -13.41 47.10 -1.93
C SER A 224 -13.24 48.45 -2.59
N TYR A 225 -14.27 48.86 -3.32
CA TYR A 225 -14.52 50.28 -3.65
C TYR A 225 -15.04 51.01 -2.43
#